data_9a87932e40a217d99069d3109efb65a9
#
_entry.id   9a87932e40a217d99069d3109efb65a9
#
_cell.length_a   1.000
_cell.length_b   1.000
_cell.length_c   1.000
_cell.angle_alpha   90.00
_cell.angle_beta   90.00
_cell.angle_gamma   90.00
#
_symmetry.space_group_name_H-M   'P 1'
#
loop_
_entity.id
_entity.type
_entity.pdbx_description
1 polymer ?
#
loop_
_entity_poly.entity_id
_entity_poly.type
_entity_poly.pdbx_seq_one_letter_code
_entity_poly.pdbx_strand_id
1 'polypeptide(L)'
;MATVKDLAAYVCDKLAGKVLIHRYDAYSTNSVYLKFDYGLGNSLRLSDHTGKAGLNYRFNIITTLKSLGIETSGEYPRFYYPPDMVDKAIADIMEGVTEKRGRYRDYEKALETARTRTKGERGFWEQARLVKGGEGHDVP
;
A
#
# COMPACT_ATOMS: atom_id res chain seq x y z
N MET A 1 -7.44 15.01 -15.09
CA MET A 1 -7.19 14.82 -13.67
C MET A 1 -7.19 13.34 -13.33
N ALA A 2 -6.24 12.91 -12.55
CA ALA A 2 -6.10 11.49 -12.26
C ALA A 2 -7.19 11.01 -11.30
N THR A 3 -7.78 9.89 -11.62
CA THR A 3 -8.75 9.25 -10.74
C THR A 3 -8.01 8.37 -9.72
N VAL A 4 -8.74 7.87 -8.73
CA VAL A 4 -8.18 6.93 -7.77
C VAL A 4 -7.62 5.70 -8.49
N LYS A 5 -8.34 5.18 -9.47
CA LYS A 5 -7.88 4.01 -10.21
C LYS A 5 -6.63 4.32 -11.05
N ASP A 6 -6.56 5.50 -11.64
CA ASP A 6 -5.38 5.91 -12.39
C ASP A 6 -4.16 5.97 -11.49
N LEU A 7 -4.32 6.55 -10.31
CA LEU A 7 -3.23 6.67 -9.35
C LEU A 7 -2.80 5.29 -8.84
N ALA A 8 -3.77 4.41 -8.59
CA ALA A 8 -3.45 3.07 -8.14
C ALA A 8 -2.65 2.31 -9.20
N ALA A 9 -3.04 2.45 -10.47
CA ALA A 9 -2.32 1.80 -11.56
C ALA A 9 -0.90 2.36 -11.66
N TYR A 10 -0.75 3.67 -11.52
CA TYR A 10 0.56 4.31 -11.59
C TYR A 10 1.47 3.83 -10.47
N VAL A 11 0.94 3.76 -9.24
CA VAL A 11 1.73 3.29 -8.10
C VAL A 11 2.15 1.84 -8.30
N CYS A 12 1.22 1.00 -8.71
CA CYS A 12 1.54 -0.43 -8.93
C CYS A 12 2.59 -0.57 -10.01
N ASP A 13 2.50 0.21 -11.07
CA ASP A 13 3.45 0.15 -12.16
C ASP A 13 4.85 0.56 -11.70
N LYS A 14 4.94 1.63 -10.91
CA LYS A 14 6.23 2.12 -10.43
C LYS A 14 6.87 1.19 -9.41
N LEU A 15 6.06 0.46 -8.66
CA LEU A 15 6.58 -0.46 -7.64
C LEU A 15 6.73 -1.89 -8.17
N ALA A 16 6.35 -2.13 -9.41
CA ALA A 16 6.46 -3.46 -10.01
C ALA A 16 7.89 -3.95 -9.96
N GLY A 17 8.07 -5.20 -9.58
CA GLY A 17 9.38 -5.81 -9.49
C GLY A 17 10.18 -5.43 -8.25
N LYS A 18 9.70 -4.48 -7.48
CA LYS A 18 10.42 -4.00 -6.30
C LYS A 18 9.80 -4.51 -5.01
N VAL A 19 8.51 -4.77 -5.01
CA VAL A 19 7.79 -5.19 -3.82
C VAL A 19 6.58 -6.01 -4.25
N LEU A 20 6.18 -6.96 -3.42
CA LEU A 20 4.97 -7.73 -3.67
C LEU A 20 3.77 -6.86 -3.30
N ILE A 21 2.80 -6.78 -4.20
CA ILE A 21 1.65 -5.91 -4.00
C ILE A 21 0.38 -6.73 -4.03
N HIS A 22 -0.42 -6.62 -2.97
CA HIS A 22 -1.77 -7.14 -2.95
C HIS A 22 -2.74 -5.97 -3.01
N ARG A 23 -3.76 -6.09 -3.85
CA ARG A 23 -4.67 -5.00 -4.13
C ARG A 23 -6.12 -5.43 -3.89
N TYR A 24 -6.86 -4.56 -3.22
CA TYR A 24 -8.29 -4.72 -3.03
C TYR A 24 -8.99 -3.42 -3.45
N ASP A 25 -9.90 -3.52 -4.40
CA ASP A 25 -10.71 -2.39 -4.82
C ASP A 25 -12.01 -2.45 -4.06
N ALA A 26 -12.31 -1.42 -3.30
CA ALA A 26 -13.51 -1.41 -2.47
C ALA A 26 -14.75 -1.46 -3.35
N TYR A 27 -15.70 -2.26 -2.93
CA TYR A 27 -16.92 -2.45 -3.69
C TYR A 27 -17.83 -1.24 -3.65
N SER A 28 -18.01 -0.65 -2.49
CA SER A 28 -19.03 0.38 -2.29
C SER A 28 -18.48 1.79 -2.26
N THR A 29 -17.18 1.97 -2.38
CA THR A 29 -16.57 3.30 -2.35
C THR A 29 -15.52 3.39 -3.42
N ASN A 30 -15.09 4.63 -3.71
CA ASN A 30 -14.03 4.84 -4.68
C ASN A 30 -12.69 4.81 -3.97
N SER A 31 -12.33 3.63 -3.47
CA SER A 31 -11.09 3.45 -2.72
C SER A 31 -10.37 2.20 -3.18
N VAL A 32 -9.05 2.28 -3.18
CA VAL A 32 -8.19 1.13 -3.49
C VAL A 32 -7.22 0.97 -2.33
N TYR A 33 -7.05 -0.25 -1.90
CA TYR A 33 -6.17 -0.57 -0.78
C TYR A 33 -5.05 -1.48 -1.26
N LEU A 34 -3.81 -1.12 -0.90
CA LEU A 34 -2.65 -1.92 -1.27
C LEU A 34 -1.89 -2.29 0.00
N LYS A 35 -1.42 -3.54 0.04
CA LYS A 35 -0.49 -3.96 1.09
C LYS A 35 0.74 -4.55 0.43
N PHE A 36 1.89 -4.26 1.01
CA PHE A 36 3.17 -4.60 0.41
C PHE A 36 3.85 -5.69 1.20
N ASP A 37 4.43 -6.68 0.48
CA ASP A 37 5.17 -7.79 1.09
C ASP A 37 4.33 -8.47 2.18
N TYR A 38 3.11 -8.85 1.84
CA TYR A 38 2.17 -9.50 2.75
C TYR A 38 1.94 -8.69 4.03
N GLY A 39 2.01 -7.37 3.90
CA GLY A 39 1.78 -6.47 5.03
C GLY A 39 3.03 -6.08 5.78
N LEU A 40 4.15 -6.77 5.56
CA LEU A 40 5.40 -6.41 6.22
C LEU A 40 5.94 -5.07 5.74
N GLY A 41 5.64 -4.69 4.49
CA GLY A 41 6.18 -3.49 3.88
C GLY A 41 5.28 -2.28 3.95
N ASN A 42 4.33 -2.26 4.88
CA ASN A 42 3.39 -1.16 5.04
C ASN A 42 2.19 -1.27 4.09
N SER A 43 1.40 -0.24 4.07
CA SER A 43 0.14 -0.25 3.34
C SER A 43 -0.16 1.13 2.78
N LEU A 44 -0.97 1.17 1.74
CA LEU A 44 -1.37 2.41 1.08
C LEU A 44 -2.87 2.37 0.81
N ARG A 45 -3.53 3.47 1.09
CA ARG A 45 -4.92 3.65 0.73
C ARG A 45 -5.00 4.82 -0.26
N LEU A 46 -5.71 4.58 -1.36
CA LEU A 46 -6.00 5.63 -2.33
C LEU A 46 -7.50 5.86 -2.32
N SER A 47 -7.91 7.11 -2.20
CA SER A 47 -9.33 7.40 -2.06
C SER A 47 -9.61 8.83 -2.49
N ASP A 48 -10.88 9.17 -2.62
CA ASP A 48 -11.29 10.54 -2.88
C ASP A 48 -11.82 11.22 -1.61
N HIS A 49 -11.59 10.61 -0.45
CA HIS A 49 -12.00 11.20 0.82
C HIS A 49 -11.01 10.77 1.91
N THR A 50 -10.95 11.52 2.99
CA THR A 50 -9.95 11.26 4.04
C THR A 50 -10.22 9.99 4.83
N GLY A 51 -11.41 9.46 4.71
CA GLY A 51 -11.69 8.16 5.29
C GLY A 51 -12.36 8.24 6.65
N LYS A 52 -12.59 7.08 7.21
CA LYS A 52 -13.29 6.95 8.47
C LYS A 52 -12.28 6.68 9.57
N ALA A 53 -12.68 7.04 10.78
CA ALA A 53 -11.91 6.65 11.95
C ALA A 53 -11.79 5.12 11.95
N GLY A 54 -10.65 4.63 12.29
CA GLY A 54 -10.41 3.19 12.35
C GLY A 54 -9.74 2.61 11.13
N LEU A 55 -9.74 3.33 10.01
CA LEU A 55 -8.96 2.89 8.87
C LEU A 55 -7.52 3.30 9.11
N ASN A 56 -6.65 2.32 9.18
CA ASN A 56 -5.31 2.56 9.68
C ASN A 56 -4.26 2.20 8.62
N TYR A 57 -4.19 3.01 7.58
CA TYR A 57 -3.20 2.82 6.53
C TYR A 57 -2.08 3.82 6.69
N ARG A 58 -0.86 3.33 6.63
CA ARG A 58 0.33 4.13 6.87
C ARG A 58 0.44 5.28 5.89
N PHE A 59 0.19 4.99 4.62
CA PHE A 59 0.28 5.99 3.56
C PHE A 59 -1.10 6.15 2.92
N ASN A 60 -1.44 7.37 2.57
CA ASN A 60 -2.75 7.66 2.00
C ASN A 60 -2.59 8.69 0.88
N ILE A 61 -3.08 8.36 -0.31
CA ILE A 61 -3.14 9.33 -1.39
C ILE A 61 -4.61 9.68 -1.58
N ILE A 62 -4.93 10.94 -1.36
CA ILE A 62 -6.33 11.41 -1.37
C ILE A 62 -6.47 12.42 -2.49
N THR A 63 -7.34 12.13 -3.45
CA THR A 63 -7.44 12.96 -4.66
C THR A 63 -8.00 14.35 -4.38
N THR A 64 -8.68 14.54 -3.24
CA THR A 64 -9.23 15.84 -2.89
C THR A 64 -8.33 16.62 -1.93
N LEU A 65 -7.21 16.04 -1.53
CA LEU A 65 -6.28 16.72 -0.64
C LEU A 65 -5.41 17.68 -1.44
N LYS A 66 -5.07 18.81 -0.85
CA LYS A 66 -4.30 19.83 -1.56
C LYS A 66 -2.87 19.98 -1.07
N SER A 67 -2.56 19.46 0.10
CA SER A 67 -1.23 19.58 0.66
C SER A 67 -0.89 18.36 1.48
N LEU A 68 0.40 18.12 1.64
CA LEU A 68 0.87 17.00 2.44
C LEU A 68 0.41 17.16 3.88
N GLY A 69 -0.12 16.09 4.44
CA GLY A 69 -0.52 16.05 5.83
C GLY A 69 0.12 14.88 6.54
N ILE A 70 0.53 15.07 7.78
CA ILE A 70 1.08 14.02 8.59
C ILE A 70 0.26 13.96 9.86
N GLU A 71 -0.33 12.80 10.10
CA GLU A 71 -1.11 12.61 11.31
C GLU A 71 -0.34 11.67 12.21
N THR A 72 0.03 12.14 13.37
CA THR A 72 0.71 11.28 14.34
C THR A 72 -0.31 10.91 15.39
N SER A 73 -0.50 9.60 15.53
CA SER A 73 -1.45 9.10 16.51
C SER A 73 -0.81 7.84 17.06
N GLY A 74 -0.34 7.91 18.29
CA GLY A 74 0.39 6.79 18.88
C GLY A 74 1.78 6.68 18.26
N GLU A 75 2.22 5.46 18.04
CA GLU A 75 3.58 5.19 17.60
C GLU A 75 3.79 5.32 16.11
N TYR A 76 2.72 5.25 15.33
CA TYR A 76 2.86 5.13 13.89
C TYR A 76 2.13 6.27 13.21
N PRO A 77 2.85 7.29 12.78
CA PRO A 77 2.22 8.40 12.07
C PRO A 77 1.67 7.93 10.73
N ARG A 78 0.58 8.55 10.31
CA ARG A 78 -0.02 8.30 9.03
C ARG A 78 0.24 9.50 8.13
N PHE A 79 0.55 9.22 6.88
CA PHE A 79 0.94 10.24 5.92
C PHE A 79 -0.11 10.37 4.85
N TYR A 80 -0.47 11.60 4.51
CA TYR A 80 -1.49 11.90 3.52
C TYR A 80 -0.88 12.76 2.44
N TYR A 81 -1.13 12.39 1.19
CA TYR A 81 -0.54 13.04 0.03
C TYR A 81 -1.63 13.47 -0.94
N PRO A 82 -1.51 14.68 -1.52
CA PRO A 82 -2.37 15.04 -2.64
C PRO A 82 -1.92 14.28 -3.89
N PRO A 83 -2.77 14.23 -4.92
CA PRO A 83 -2.45 13.42 -6.11
C PRO A 83 -1.19 13.89 -6.84
N ASP A 84 -0.86 15.18 -6.79
CA ASP A 84 0.33 15.67 -7.47
C ASP A 84 1.61 15.35 -6.71
N MET A 85 1.51 14.71 -5.55
CA MET A 85 2.68 14.26 -4.80
C MET A 85 2.79 12.73 -4.78
N VAL A 86 2.22 12.08 -5.78
CA VAL A 86 2.23 10.63 -5.84
C VAL A 86 3.65 10.08 -5.89
N ASP A 87 4.57 10.77 -6.58
CA ASP A 87 5.95 10.30 -6.67
C ASP A 87 6.66 10.37 -5.31
N LYS A 88 6.36 11.39 -4.53
CA LYS A 88 6.90 11.46 -3.19
C LYS A 88 6.35 10.33 -2.32
N ALA A 89 5.07 10.05 -2.45
CA ALA A 89 4.46 8.94 -1.71
C ALA A 89 5.16 7.62 -2.07
N ILE A 90 5.41 7.40 -3.36
CA ILE A 90 6.08 6.19 -3.81
C ILE A 90 7.49 6.10 -3.22
N ALA A 91 8.23 7.21 -3.22
CA ALA A 91 9.56 7.23 -2.66
C ALA A 91 9.53 6.92 -1.16
N ASP A 92 8.59 7.52 -0.44
CA ASP A 92 8.47 7.28 1.00
C ASP A 92 8.07 5.85 1.30
N ILE A 93 7.20 5.27 0.47
CA ILE A 93 6.81 3.87 0.61
C ILE A 93 8.01 2.96 0.44
N MET A 94 8.81 3.20 -0.60
CA MET A 94 10.00 2.37 -0.85
C MET A 94 11.04 2.51 0.25
N GLU A 95 11.18 3.71 0.79
CA GLU A 95 12.08 3.90 1.92
C GLU A 95 11.60 3.08 3.10
N GLY A 96 10.31 3.11 3.38
CA GLY A 96 9.72 2.33 4.47
C GLY A 96 9.87 0.83 4.26
N VAL A 97 9.68 0.37 3.04
CA VAL A 97 9.84 -1.05 2.72
C VAL A 97 11.29 -1.48 2.95
N THR A 98 12.23 -0.68 2.47
CA THR A 98 13.65 -0.98 2.61
C THR A 98 14.04 -1.03 4.08
N GLU A 99 13.56 -0.09 4.86
CA GLU A 99 13.85 -0.07 6.29
C GLU A 99 13.30 -1.31 6.98
N LYS A 100 12.07 -1.68 6.67
CA LYS A 100 11.46 -2.86 7.28
C LYS A 100 12.21 -4.13 6.91
N ARG A 101 12.63 -4.23 5.66
CA ARG A 101 13.40 -5.41 5.22
C ARG A 101 14.70 -5.51 6.00
N GLY A 102 15.33 -4.39 6.27
CA GLY A 102 16.60 -4.39 7.00
C GLY A 102 16.51 -4.77 8.45
N ARG A 103 15.29 -4.82 9.00
CA ARG A 103 15.10 -5.19 10.40
C ARG A 103 15.12 -6.69 10.64
N TYR A 104 15.03 -7.49 9.58
CA TYR A 104 14.94 -8.94 9.70
C TYR A 104 16.27 -9.58 9.39
N ARG A 105 16.62 -10.58 10.18
CA ARG A 105 17.82 -11.37 9.91
C ARG A 105 17.63 -12.15 8.61
N ASP A 106 16.43 -12.70 8.40
CA ASP A 106 16.11 -13.50 7.24
C ASP A 106 14.75 -13.03 6.72
N TYR A 107 14.79 -12.09 5.79
CA TYR A 107 13.55 -11.51 5.30
C TYR A 107 12.74 -12.49 4.46
N GLU A 108 13.42 -13.38 3.73
CA GLU A 108 12.72 -14.38 2.94
C GLU A 108 11.86 -15.27 3.84
N LYS A 109 12.41 -15.64 4.99
CA LYS A 109 11.67 -16.46 5.92
C LYS A 109 10.51 -15.69 6.54
N ALA A 110 10.75 -14.43 6.89
CA ALA A 110 9.69 -13.57 7.43
C ALA A 110 8.57 -13.41 6.41
N LEU A 111 8.93 -13.26 5.15
CA LEU A 111 7.96 -13.10 4.08
C LEU A 111 7.11 -14.37 3.93
N GLU A 112 7.74 -15.53 3.99
CA GLU A 112 7.01 -16.79 3.88
C GLU A 112 6.07 -16.98 5.07
N THR A 113 6.51 -16.61 6.26
CA THR A 113 5.68 -16.67 7.45
C THR A 113 4.46 -15.76 7.30
N ALA A 114 4.68 -14.54 6.79
CA ALA A 114 3.59 -13.60 6.57
C ALA A 114 2.62 -14.12 5.52
N ARG A 115 3.15 -14.72 4.45
CA ARG A 115 2.31 -15.28 3.40
C ARG A 115 1.39 -16.37 3.96
N THR A 116 1.94 -17.23 4.80
CA THR A 116 1.16 -18.30 5.40
C THR A 116 0.11 -17.73 6.37
N ARG A 117 0.51 -16.72 7.14
CA ARG A 117 -0.41 -16.11 8.11
C ARG A 117 -1.63 -15.49 7.45
N THR A 118 -1.46 -14.90 6.26
CA THR A 118 -2.58 -14.24 5.60
C THR A 118 -3.58 -15.20 4.97
N LYS A 119 -3.21 -16.47 4.82
CA LYS A 119 -4.14 -17.44 4.26
C LYS A 119 -5.30 -17.64 5.20
N GLY A 120 -6.49 -17.53 4.68
CA GLY A 120 -7.70 -17.71 5.48
C GLY A 120 -8.09 -16.52 6.34
N GLU A 121 -7.30 -15.46 6.35
CA GLU A 121 -7.69 -14.25 7.08
C GLU A 121 -8.84 -13.56 6.34
N ARG A 122 -9.70 -12.91 7.11
CA ARG A 122 -10.85 -12.24 6.55
C ARG A 122 -10.51 -10.79 6.21
N GLY A 123 -11.49 -10.09 5.65
CA GLY A 123 -11.33 -8.69 5.31
C GLY A 123 -10.46 -8.51 4.08
N PHE A 124 -9.40 -7.71 4.22
CA PHE A 124 -8.54 -7.40 3.09
C PHE A 124 -8.03 -8.67 2.41
N TRP A 125 -7.50 -9.61 3.19
CA TRP A 125 -6.79 -10.75 2.59
C TRP A 125 -7.71 -11.72 1.87
N GLU A 126 -8.98 -11.78 2.26
CA GLU A 126 -9.90 -12.68 1.59
C GLU A 126 -10.33 -12.12 0.21
N GLN A 127 -10.19 -10.82 0.00
CA GLN A 127 -10.64 -10.16 -1.21
C GLN A 127 -9.52 -9.64 -2.09
N ALA A 128 -8.31 -9.52 -1.54
CA ALA A 128 -7.20 -8.95 -2.27
C ALA A 128 -6.65 -9.93 -3.29
N ARG A 129 -6.06 -9.39 -4.35
CA ARG A 129 -5.40 -10.19 -5.36
C ARG A 129 -3.96 -9.73 -5.50
N LEU A 130 -3.09 -10.65 -5.84
CA LEU A 130 -1.70 -10.33 -6.10
C LEU A 130 -1.59 -9.60 -7.43
N VAL A 131 -0.93 -8.47 -7.43
CA VAL A 131 -0.76 -7.67 -8.65
C VAL A 131 0.40 -8.26 -9.44
N LYS A 132 0.14 -8.67 -10.68
CA LYS A 132 1.15 -9.38 -11.44
C LYS A 132 2.39 -8.57 -11.72
N GLY A 133 2.26 -7.34 -12.12
CA GLY A 133 3.44 -6.52 -12.34
C GLY A 133 4.23 -6.32 -11.06
N GLY A 134 3.54 -6.32 -9.92
CA GLY A 134 4.17 -6.09 -8.63
C GLY A 134 5.02 -7.24 -8.15
N GLU A 135 4.81 -8.44 -8.70
CA GLU A 135 5.62 -9.54 -8.24
C GLU A 135 6.87 -9.70 -9.09
N GLY A 136 7.11 -8.78 -9.88
CA GLY A 136 8.29 -8.86 -10.59
C GLY A 136 8.17 -9.53 -11.82
N HIS A 137 8.60 -9.85 -12.46
CA HIS A 137 8.58 -10.40 -13.57
C HIS A 137 7.69 -11.32 -13.73
N ASP A 138 6.85 -11.32 -13.60
CA ASP A 138 5.92 -12.00 -13.72
C ASP A 138 5.92 -13.01 -14.47
N VAL A 139 6.24 -13.46 -14.61
CA VAL A 139 6.28 -14.38 -15.15
C VAL A 139 5.50 -15.01 -15.42
N PRO A 140 5.17 -15.44 -15.97
CA PRO A 140 4.23 -16.02 -16.38
C PRO A 140 3.91 -17.06 -16.12
#